data_5f5f1caa6af75e05b85e6ad183e075c8
#
_entry.id   5f5f1caa6af75e05b85e6ad183e075c8
#
_cell.length_a   1.000
_cell.length_b   1.000
_cell.length_c   1.000
_cell.angle_alpha   90.00
_cell.angle_beta   90.00
_cell.angle_gamma   90.00
#
_symmetry.space_group_name_H-M   'P 1'
#
loop_
_entity.id
_entity.type
_entity.pdbx_description
1 polymer ?
#
loop_
_entity_poly.entity_id
_entity_poly.type
_entity_poly.pdbx_seq_one_letter_code
_entity_poly.pdbx_strand_id
1 'polypeptide(L)'
;SYRILTEKIFGSNHPYGYNSTEQNIRSVGTPDILSHWQLNYQTTDSFIIVAGNVTNTILQKIEDNFGHIGLKKTPTRTDLKDIERDMRPIKSFKLEKTQSSVKIGIDCVSRQHDDFDGMFVFNTVLGGYFNSRLNNVIREAKGLTYNIFSTHDTYLYGGLFYISADTSQDQVIKMNTEIYTQIDKLLDKPIPKAELERVRGYLLGTLMTSFDGVYNCVETLRSCLIEGVDFASVQQLINKIATIETTEVMETGRRNLSIDNLIEVVIG
;
A
#
# COMPACT_ATOMS: atom_id res chain seq x y z
N SER A 1 -15.46 3.92 -2.49
CA SER A 1 -14.81 3.08 -3.52
C SER A 1 -13.72 2.19 -2.92
N TYR A 2 -12.77 2.69 -2.09
CA TYR A 2 -11.66 1.90 -1.53
C TYR A 2 -12.14 0.68 -0.72
N ARG A 3 -13.09 0.87 0.21
CA ARG A 3 -13.65 -0.23 1.01
C ARG A 3 -14.28 -1.35 0.18
N ILE A 4 -14.93 -0.99 -0.93
CA ILE A 4 -15.50 -1.98 -1.86
C ILE A 4 -14.38 -2.69 -2.62
N LEU A 5 -13.35 -1.97 -3.05
CA LEU A 5 -12.21 -2.57 -3.72
C LEU A 5 -11.52 -3.62 -2.83
N THR A 6 -11.17 -3.26 -1.59
CA THR A 6 -10.50 -4.19 -0.66
C THR A 6 -11.37 -5.42 -0.34
N GLU A 7 -12.67 -5.23 -0.14
CA GLU A 7 -13.61 -6.33 0.08
C GLU A 7 -13.69 -7.27 -1.14
N LYS A 8 -13.65 -6.72 -2.36
CA LYS A 8 -13.69 -7.53 -3.58
C LYS A 8 -12.38 -8.27 -3.85
N ILE A 9 -11.25 -7.67 -3.51
CA ILE A 9 -9.93 -8.29 -3.69
C ILE A 9 -9.68 -9.38 -2.64
N PHE A 10 -9.94 -9.09 -1.37
CA PHE A 10 -9.57 -9.97 -0.25
C PHE A 10 -10.75 -10.80 0.29
N GLY A 11 -12.00 -10.41 0.02
CA GLY A 11 -13.18 -11.03 0.61
C GLY A 11 -13.60 -10.37 1.94
N SER A 12 -14.91 -10.37 2.22
CA SER A 12 -15.49 -9.74 3.42
C SER A 12 -15.06 -10.40 4.75
N ASN A 13 -14.63 -11.66 4.70
CA ASN A 13 -14.17 -12.40 5.87
C ASN A 13 -12.66 -12.28 6.10
N HIS A 14 -11.93 -11.72 5.14
CA HIS A 14 -10.49 -11.51 5.25
C HIS A 14 -10.19 -10.22 6.02
N PRO A 15 -9.20 -10.20 6.95
CA PRO A 15 -8.86 -8.99 7.71
C PRO A 15 -8.58 -7.74 6.85
N TYR A 16 -7.99 -7.92 5.65
CA TYR A 16 -7.71 -6.80 4.74
C TYR A 16 -8.93 -6.38 3.90
N GLY A 17 -9.97 -7.22 3.80
CA GLY A 17 -11.20 -6.93 3.08
C GLY A 17 -12.40 -6.62 3.97
N TYR A 18 -12.28 -6.91 5.28
CA TYR A 18 -13.36 -6.66 6.24
C TYR A 18 -13.68 -5.17 6.37
N ASN A 19 -14.97 -4.86 6.29
CA ASN A 19 -15.48 -3.50 6.45
C ASN A 19 -16.45 -3.42 7.62
N SER A 20 -16.10 -2.66 8.66
CA SER A 20 -16.98 -2.40 9.79
C SER A 20 -18.26 -1.68 9.35
N THR A 21 -19.41 -2.15 9.82
CA THR A 21 -20.72 -1.51 9.65
C THR A 21 -21.01 -0.58 10.81
N GLU A 22 -21.99 0.31 10.65
CA GLU A 22 -22.49 1.14 11.76
C GLU A 22 -22.98 0.27 12.93
N GLN A 23 -23.64 -0.85 12.64
CA GLN A 23 -24.09 -1.78 13.65
C GLN A 23 -22.94 -2.40 14.44
N ASN A 24 -21.84 -2.80 13.75
CA ASN A 24 -20.65 -3.31 14.44
C ASN A 24 -20.08 -2.27 15.41
N ILE A 25 -19.97 -0.99 14.95
CA ILE A 25 -19.42 0.08 15.78
C ILE A 25 -20.33 0.34 17.00
N ARG A 26 -21.66 0.36 16.80
CA ARG A 26 -22.64 0.58 17.89
C ARG A 26 -22.70 -0.58 18.89
N SER A 27 -22.33 -1.80 18.48
CA SER A 27 -22.34 -2.97 19.36
C SER A 27 -21.12 -3.07 20.27
N VAL A 28 -20.05 -2.32 20.00
CA VAL A 28 -18.82 -2.34 20.81
C VAL A 28 -19.03 -1.59 22.12
N GLY A 29 -18.89 -2.28 23.24
CA GLY A 29 -18.95 -1.71 24.58
C GLY A 29 -17.59 -1.64 25.28
N THR A 30 -17.54 -0.99 26.44
CA THR A 30 -16.32 -0.91 27.27
C THR A 30 -15.72 -2.29 27.61
N PRO A 31 -16.51 -3.34 27.92
CA PRO A 31 -15.96 -4.67 28.18
C PRO A 31 -15.21 -5.26 26.97
N ASP A 32 -15.70 -5.02 25.74
CA ASP A 32 -15.07 -5.52 24.52
C ASP A 32 -13.72 -4.85 24.30
N ILE A 33 -13.65 -3.53 24.53
CA ILE A 33 -12.40 -2.75 24.42
C ILE A 33 -11.37 -3.23 25.44
N LEU A 34 -11.78 -3.45 26.70
CA LEU A 34 -10.89 -3.94 27.76
C LEU A 34 -10.39 -5.35 27.45
N SER A 35 -11.28 -6.23 26.99
CA SER A 35 -10.90 -7.59 26.58
C SER A 35 -9.91 -7.55 25.41
N HIS A 36 -10.17 -6.74 24.39
CA HIS A 36 -9.28 -6.58 23.25
C HIS A 36 -7.89 -6.06 23.67
N TRP A 37 -7.86 -5.05 24.56
CA TRP A 37 -6.60 -4.51 25.08
C TRP A 37 -5.81 -5.57 25.85
N GLN A 38 -6.46 -6.32 26.74
CA GLN A 38 -5.81 -7.38 27.53
C GLN A 38 -5.26 -8.54 26.65
N LEU A 39 -5.92 -8.84 25.54
CA LEU A 39 -5.53 -9.93 24.65
C LEU A 39 -4.43 -9.53 23.66
N ASN A 40 -4.42 -8.27 23.22
CA ASN A 40 -3.60 -7.89 22.06
C ASN A 40 -2.47 -6.89 22.39
N TYR A 41 -2.56 -6.12 23.49
CA TYR A 41 -1.56 -5.09 23.81
C TYR A 41 -0.52 -5.52 24.86
N GLN A 42 -0.68 -6.70 25.44
CA GLN A 42 0.27 -7.26 26.42
C GLN A 42 0.86 -8.56 25.88
N THR A 43 1.39 -8.52 24.66
CA THR A 43 1.91 -9.71 24.00
C THR A 43 3.40 -9.61 23.76
N THR A 44 4.05 -10.76 23.55
CA THR A 44 5.50 -10.86 23.28
C THR A 44 5.95 -10.18 22.01
N ASP A 45 5.01 -9.85 21.09
CA ASP A 45 5.31 -9.13 19.85
C ASP A 45 5.19 -7.60 19.99
N SER A 46 4.95 -7.12 21.23
CA SER A 46 4.90 -5.67 21.49
C SER A 46 6.32 -5.10 21.56
N PHE A 47 6.51 -3.92 21.00
CA PHE A 47 7.78 -3.19 21.07
C PHE A 47 7.55 -1.71 21.38
N ILE A 48 8.53 -1.10 22.01
CA ILE A 48 8.54 0.34 22.32
C ILE A 48 9.74 0.96 21.60
N ILE A 49 9.50 1.96 20.78
CA ILE A 49 10.56 2.72 20.12
C ILE A 49 10.71 4.04 20.86
N VAL A 50 11.92 4.36 21.25
CA VAL A 50 12.25 5.61 21.95
C VAL A 50 13.34 6.32 21.17
N ALA A 51 13.13 7.59 20.88
CA ALA A 51 14.08 8.38 20.10
C ALA A 51 14.21 9.81 20.63
N GLY A 52 15.39 10.37 20.46
CA GLY A 52 15.76 11.71 20.95
C GLY A 52 16.92 11.64 21.94
N ASN A 53 16.97 12.54 22.90
CA ASN A 53 17.97 12.51 23.97
C ASN A 53 17.57 11.46 25.04
N VAL A 54 17.84 10.19 24.75
CA VAL A 54 17.48 9.06 25.62
C VAL A 54 18.49 8.98 26.77
N THR A 55 18.07 9.42 27.96
CA THR A 55 18.86 9.37 29.20
C THR A 55 18.50 8.13 30.01
N ASN A 56 19.38 7.74 30.97
CA ASN A 56 19.09 6.67 31.92
C ASN A 56 17.80 6.92 32.71
N THR A 57 17.47 8.17 33.00
CA THR A 57 16.21 8.54 33.66
C THR A 57 14.99 8.19 32.82
N ILE A 58 15.07 8.36 31.49
CA ILE A 58 14.00 7.98 30.57
C ILE A 58 13.88 6.45 30.49
N LEU A 59 15.01 5.76 30.37
CA LEU A 59 15.03 4.28 30.38
C LEU A 59 14.43 3.71 31.67
N GLN A 60 14.80 4.28 32.83
CA GLN A 60 14.21 3.86 34.10
C GLN A 60 12.70 4.09 34.15
N LYS A 61 12.21 5.24 33.68
CA LYS A 61 10.76 5.50 33.58
C LYS A 61 10.02 4.50 32.68
N ILE A 62 10.65 4.07 31.59
CA ILE A 62 10.08 3.05 30.71
C ILE A 62 10.01 1.71 31.45
N GLU A 63 11.10 1.32 32.12
CA GLU A 63 11.15 0.09 32.92
C GLU A 63 10.11 0.12 34.05
N ASP A 64 10.00 1.21 34.79
CA ASP A 64 9.04 1.38 35.89
C ASP A 64 7.58 1.28 35.42
N ASN A 65 7.27 1.71 34.20
CA ASN A 65 5.90 1.72 33.67
C ASN A 65 5.54 0.48 32.84
N PHE A 66 6.50 -0.13 32.17
CA PHE A 66 6.25 -1.22 31.22
C PHE A 66 6.98 -2.53 31.60
N GLY A 67 8.10 -2.48 32.33
CA GLY A 67 8.92 -3.64 32.64
C GLY A 67 8.24 -4.69 33.51
N HIS A 68 7.22 -4.30 34.28
CA HIS A 68 6.42 -5.22 35.12
C HIS A 68 5.23 -5.85 34.40
N ILE A 69 4.96 -5.46 33.14
CA ILE A 69 3.85 -6.02 32.38
C ILE A 69 4.18 -7.47 32.00
N GLY A 70 3.42 -8.41 32.56
CA GLY A 70 3.51 -9.82 32.20
C GLY A 70 3.08 -10.05 30.75
N LEU A 71 4.06 -10.20 29.84
CA LEU A 71 3.76 -10.44 28.43
C LEU A 71 3.16 -11.83 28.24
N LYS A 72 2.03 -11.89 27.54
CA LYS A 72 1.38 -13.14 27.13
C LYS A 72 1.92 -13.56 25.76
N LYS A 73 1.93 -14.88 25.50
CA LYS A 73 2.23 -15.37 24.16
C LYS A 73 1.21 -14.79 23.18
N THR A 74 1.70 -14.22 22.09
CA THR A 74 0.84 -13.74 21.00
C THR A 74 -0.05 -14.88 20.53
N PRO A 75 -1.38 -14.64 20.38
CA PRO A 75 -2.29 -15.64 19.82
C PRO A 75 -1.79 -16.08 18.45
N THR A 76 -1.84 -17.40 18.20
CA THR A 76 -1.54 -17.93 16.85
C THR A 76 -2.52 -17.30 15.86
N ARG A 77 -2.01 -16.56 14.90
CA ARG A 77 -2.83 -15.96 13.85
C ARG A 77 -3.30 -17.06 12.92
N THR A 78 -4.56 -16.99 12.51
CA THR A 78 -5.13 -17.89 11.49
C THR A 78 -4.33 -17.72 10.20
N ASP A 79 -4.01 -18.83 9.53
CA ASP A 79 -3.34 -18.79 8.24
C ASP A 79 -4.26 -18.09 7.23
N LEU A 80 -3.82 -16.94 6.69
CA LEU A 80 -4.62 -16.11 5.80
C LEU A 80 -4.61 -16.62 4.35
N LYS A 81 -3.91 -17.71 4.07
CA LYS A 81 -3.72 -18.23 2.70
C LYS A 81 -4.95 -18.89 2.11
N ASP A 82 -5.90 -19.35 2.94
CA ASP A 82 -7.02 -20.19 2.53
C ASP A 82 -8.36 -19.44 2.42
N ILE A 83 -8.35 -18.10 2.38
CA ILE A 83 -9.59 -17.34 2.26
C ILE A 83 -9.97 -17.23 0.78
N GLU A 84 -11.13 -17.80 0.45
CA GLU A 84 -11.72 -17.77 -0.87
C GLU A 84 -11.91 -16.33 -1.39
N ARG A 85 -11.36 -16.03 -2.57
CA ARG A 85 -11.43 -14.70 -3.21
C ARG A 85 -12.49 -14.71 -4.31
N ASP A 86 -13.41 -13.76 -4.30
CA ASP A 86 -14.32 -13.52 -5.41
C ASP A 86 -13.65 -12.60 -6.45
N MET A 87 -12.91 -13.22 -7.37
CA MET A 87 -12.10 -12.57 -8.41
C MET A 87 -12.92 -12.01 -9.59
N ARG A 88 -14.24 -11.92 -9.48
CA ARG A 88 -15.04 -11.40 -10.59
C ARG A 88 -14.87 -9.89 -10.76
N PRO A 89 -14.54 -9.40 -11.96
CA PRO A 89 -14.50 -7.96 -12.22
C PRO A 89 -15.88 -7.36 -11.94
N ILE A 90 -15.94 -6.42 -11.02
CA ILE A 90 -17.19 -5.75 -10.67
C ILE A 90 -17.13 -4.33 -11.15
N LYS A 91 -18.04 -4.02 -12.07
CA LYS A 91 -18.41 -2.65 -12.39
C LYS A 91 -19.61 -2.28 -11.54
N SER A 92 -19.37 -1.69 -10.37
CA SER A 92 -20.45 -1.18 -9.52
C SER A 92 -20.67 0.28 -9.88
N PHE A 93 -21.77 0.56 -10.58
CA PHE A 93 -22.21 1.92 -10.86
C PHE A 93 -23.32 2.32 -9.90
N LYS A 94 -23.04 3.26 -9.00
CA LYS A 94 -24.07 3.99 -8.27
C LYS A 94 -24.05 5.41 -8.79
N LEU A 95 -25.02 5.75 -9.66
CA LEU A 95 -25.03 6.96 -10.47
C LEU A 95 -26.04 7.96 -9.91
N GLU A 96 -25.67 8.72 -8.90
CA GLU A 96 -26.51 9.80 -8.37
C GLU A 96 -25.77 11.14 -8.27
N LYS A 97 -24.49 11.19 -8.65
CA LYS A 97 -23.63 12.37 -8.47
C LYS A 97 -22.93 12.75 -9.75
N THR A 98 -22.56 14.03 -9.85
CA THR A 98 -21.81 14.58 -10.98
C THR A 98 -20.37 14.11 -11.08
N GLN A 99 -19.81 13.59 -9.96
CA GLN A 99 -18.45 13.06 -9.90
C GLN A 99 -18.47 11.59 -9.55
N SER A 100 -17.59 10.84 -10.19
CA SER A 100 -17.37 9.41 -9.98
C SER A 100 -15.98 9.17 -9.42
N SER A 101 -15.91 8.37 -8.34
CA SER A 101 -14.66 7.88 -7.77
C SER A 101 -14.34 6.51 -8.37
N VAL A 102 -13.18 6.40 -9.00
CA VAL A 102 -12.70 5.20 -9.67
C VAL A 102 -11.54 4.59 -8.87
N LYS A 103 -11.61 3.28 -8.64
CA LYS A 103 -10.52 2.47 -8.11
C LYS A 103 -10.35 1.24 -8.98
N ILE A 104 -9.13 1.00 -9.45
CA ILE A 104 -8.76 -0.19 -10.23
C ILE A 104 -7.59 -0.85 -9.51
N GLY A 105 -7.71 -2.10 -9.11
CA GLY A 105 -6.66 -2.74 -8.31
C GLY A 105 -6.69 -4.25 -8.31
N ILE A 106 -5.65 -4.79 -7.71
CA ILE A 106 -5.38 -6.23 -7.57
C ILE A 106 -4.60 -6.48 -6.28
N ASP A 107 -4.70 -7.69 -5.72
CA ASP A 107 -3.76 -8.11 -4.68
C ASP A 107 -2.32 -8.11 -5.22
N CYS A 108 -1.38 -7.81 -4.35
CA CYS A 108 0.02 -7.65 -4.73
C CYS A 108 0.93 -8.21 -3.64
N VAL A 109 2.22 -8.21 -3.92
CA VAL A 109 3.25 -8.74 -3.03
C VAL A 109 3.41 -7.90 -1.76
N SER A 110 3.80 -8.58 -0.66
CA SER A 110 4.23 -7.91 0.56
C SER A 110 5.63 -7.32 0.41
N ARG A 111 6.05 -6.52 1.40
CA ARG A 111 7.41 -5.97 1.43
C ARG A 111 8.50 -7.04 1.59
N GLN A 112 8.16 -8.21 2.09
CA GLN A 112 9.10 -9.34 2.25
C GLN A 112 9.35 -10.12 0.95
N HIS A 113 8.59 -9.86 -0.10
CA HIS A 113 8.70 -10.59 -1.36
C HIS A 113 9.82 -10.06 -2.25
N ASP A 114 10.51 -10.93 -2.97
CA ASP A 114 11.64 -10.58 -3.86
C ASP A 114 11.26 -9.58 -4.96
N ASP A 115 10.01 -9.57 -5.40
CA ASP A 115 9.50 -8.63 -6.41
C ASP A 115 9.13 -7.24 -5.85
N PHE A 116 9.18 -7.03 -4.52
CA PHE A 116 8.77 -5.77 -3.91
C PHE A 116 9.51 -4.56 -4.48
N ASP A 117 10.84 -4.63 -4.56
CA ASP A 117 11.67 -3.51 -5.02
C ASP A 117 11.34 -3.12 -6.47
N GLY A 118 11.14 -4.12 -7.34
CA GLY A 118 10.73 -3.91 -8.72
C GLY A 118 9.33 -3.33 -8.84
N MET A 119 8.38 -3.81 -8.03
CA MET A 119 7.01 -3.28 -7.97
C MET A 119 6.97 -1.85 -7.41
N PHE A 120 7.85 -1.51 -6.48
CA PHE A 120 7.98 -0.15 -5.96
C PHE A 120 8.40 0.83 -7.06
N VAL A 121 9.38 0.45 -7.90
CA VAL A 121 9.80 1.25 -9.06
C VAL A 121 8.71 1.27 -10.13
N PHE A 122 8.09 0.12 -10.45
CA PHE A 122 6.99 0.01 -11.41
C PHE A 122 5.83 0.94 -11.04
N ASN A 123 5.38 0.89 -9.79
CA ASN A 123 4.34 1.77 -9.27
C ASN A 123 4.69 3.24 -9.45
N THR A 124 5.94 3.61 -9.13
CA THR A 124 6.40 5.00 -9.25
C THR A 124 6.36 5.48 -10.70
N VAL A 125 6.83 4.67 -11.66
CA VAL A 125 6.74 4.99 -13.09
C VAL A 125 5.30 5.19 -13.53
N LEU A 126 4.39 4.29 -13.11
CA LEU A 126 3.00 4.31 -13.54
C LEU A 126 2.23 5.51 -12.98
N GLY A 127 2.18 5.66 -11.65
CA GLY A 127 1.34 6.66 -10.99
C GLY A 127 1.84 7.16 -9.63
N GLY A 128 2.99 6.67 -9.14
CA GLY A 128 3.46 6.91 -7.79
C GLY A 128 4.10 8.30 -7.53
N TYR A 129 4.20 9.16 -8.54
CA TYR A 129 4.70 10.53 -8.37
C TYR A 129 4.11 11.49 -9.41
N PHE A 130 4.35 12.79 -9.22
CA PHE A 130 3.73 13.85 -10.04
C PHE A 130 4.06 13.73 -11.54
N ASN A 131 5.29 13.37 -11.93
CA ASN A 131 5.69 13.19 -13.34
C ASN A 131 5.49 11.75 -13.86
N SER A 132 4.64 10.96 -13.23
CA SER A 132 4.29 9.62 -13.65
C SER A 132 3.50 9.57 -14.95
N ARG A 133 3.41 8.39 -15.57
CA ARG A 133 2.69 8.21 -16.83
C ARG A 133 1.21 8.57 -16.72
N LEU A 134 0.54 8.13 -15.65
CA LEU A 134 -0.87 8.43 -15.42
C LEU A 134 -1.10 9.94 -15.28
N ASN A 135 -0.30 10.64 -14.50
CA ASN A 135 -0.41 12.09 -14.35
C ASN A 135 -0.16 12.81 -15.66
N ASN A 136 0.94 12.53 -16.35
CA ASN A 136 1.31 13.22 -17.58
C ASN A 136 0.29 13.03 -18.70
N VAL A 137 -0.26 11.80 -18.85
CA VAL A 137 -1.17 11.49 -19.96
C VAL A 137 -2.62 11.83 -19.62
N ILE A 138 -3.10 11.41 -18.46
CA ILE A 138 -4.54 11.48 -18.13
C ILE A 138 -4.90 12.85 -17.56
N ARG A 139 -4.07 13.37 -16.63
CA ARG A 139 -4.32 14.65 -16.00
C ARG A 139 -3.83 15.81 -16.88
N GLU A 140 -2.54 15.85 -17.23
CA GLU A 140 -1.94 17.01 -17.90
C GLU A 140 -2.32 17.08 -19.40
N ALA A 141 -2.14 15.99 -20.16
CA ALA A 141 -2.35 16.03 -21.61
C ALA A 141 -3.84 15.94 -22.01
N LYS A 142 -4.65 15.15 -21.27
CA LYS A 142 -6.05 14.89 -21.64
C LYS A 142 -7.07 15.57 -20.74
N GLY A 143 -6.69 16.10 -19.59
CA GLY A 143 -7.57 16.83 -18.67
C GLY A 143 -8.76 16.01 -18.16
N LEU A 144 -8.62 14.67 -18.05
CA LEU A 144 -9.73 13.77 -17.68
C LEU A 144 -10.00 13.72 -16.18
N THR A 145 -9.06 14.19 -15.37
CA THR A 145 -9.16 14.22 -13.91
C THR A 145 -8.27 15.31 -13.31
N TYR A 146 -8.58 15.75 -12.12
CA TYR A 146 -7.70 16.63 -11.32
C TYR A 146 -6.69 15.86 -10.47
N ASN A 147 -7.00 14.60 -10.13
CA ASN A 147 -6.12 13.77 -9.33
C ASN A 147 -6.17 12.31 -9.79
N ILE A 148 -5.00 11.78 -10.09
CA ILE A 148 -4.80 10.36 -10.42
C ILE A 148 -3.47 9.92 -9.86
N PHE A 149 -3.45 8.76 -9.21
CA PHE A 149 -2.23 8.13 -8.71
C PHE A 149 -2.37 6.61 -8.70
N SER A 150 -1.25 5.93 -8.65
CA SER A 150 -1.18 4.52 -8.26
C SER A 150 -0.39 4.38 -6.96
N THR A 151 -0.72 3.36 -6.19
CA THR A 151 0.00 3.00 -4.96
C THR A 151 0.10 1.50 -4.83
N HIS A 152 1.15 1.07 -4.15
CA HIS A 152 1.37 -0.29 -3.72
C HIS A 152 1.42 -0.28 -2.19
N ASP A 153 0.27 -0.53 -1.56
CA ASP A 153 0.16 -0.65 -0.11
C ASP A 153 0.63 -2.04 0.31
N THR A 154 1.62 -2.11 1.17
CA THR A 154 2.16 -3.37 1.69
C THR A 154 1.58 -3.69 3.06
N TYR A 155 1.30 -4.98 3.26
CA TYR A 155 0.84 -5.55 4.51
C TYR A 155 1.77 -6.68 4.93
N LEU A 156 1.66 -7.14 6.18
CA LEU A 156 2.51 -8.21 6.70
C LEU A 156 2.42 -9.51 5.88
N TYR A 157 1.26 -9.83 5.31
CA TYR A 157 0.98 -11.09 4.60
C TYR A 157 0.57 -10.90 3.13
N GLY A 158 0.82 -9.77 2.53
CA GLY A 158 0.48 -9.48 1.16
C GLY A 158 0.57 -7.99 0.86
N GLY A 159 -0.12 -7.55 -0.17
CA GLY A 159 -0.19 -6.15 -0.56
C GLY A 159 -1.41 -5.86 -1.43
N LEU A 160 -1.61 -4.61 -1.71
CA LEU A 160 -2.65 -4.11 -2.59
C LEU A 160 -2.03 -3.10 -3.56
N PHE A 161 -2.06 -3.43 -4.84
CA PHE A 161 -1.78 -2.44 -5.88
C PHE A 161 -3.10 -1.84 -6.38
N TYR A 162 -3.22 -0.52 -6.40
CA TYR A 162 -4.39 0.10 -6.98
C TYR A 162 -4.11 1.48 -7.60
N ILE A 163 -4.95 1.85 -8.55
CA ILE A 163 -5.02 3.17 -9.16
C ILE A 163 -6.27 3.86 -8.62
N SER A 164 -6.14 5.12 -8.27
CA SER A 164 -7.22 5.96 -7.77
C SER A 164 -7.35 7.21 -8.62
N ALA A 165 -8.57 7.52 -9.03
CA ALA A 165 -8.90 8.76 -9.72
C ALA A 165 -10.35 9.19 -9.43
N ASP A 166 -10.60 10.48 -9.52
CA ASP A 166 -11.94 11.07 -9.48
C ASP A 166 -12.18 11.83 -10.78
N THR A 167 -13.33 11.60 -11.43
CA THR A 167 -13.66 12.22 -12.72
C THR A 167 -15.16 12.47 -12.85
N SER A 168 -15.59 13.24 -13.86
CA SER A 168 -17.01 13.36 -14.18
C SER A 168 -17.54 12.04 -14.77
N GLN A 169 -18.82 11.77 -14.57
CA GLN A 169 -19.46 10.52 -14.96
C GLN A 169 -19.31 10.21 -16.46
N ASP A 170 -19.42 11.21 -17.32
CA ASP A 170 -19.28 11.10 -18.77
C ASP A 170 -17.84 10.77 -19.23
N GLN A 171 -16.85 11.03 -18.39
CA GLN A 171 -15.43 10.79 -18.69
C GLN A 171 -14.90 9.43 -18.19
N VAL A 172 -15.66 8.73 -17.35
CA VAL A 172 -15.21 7.46 -16.69
C VAL A 172 -14.67 6.45 -17.70
N ILE A 173 -15.45 6.15 -18.76
CA ILE A 173 -15.06 5.14 -19.74
C ILE A 173 -13.76 5.53 -20.44
N LYS A 174 -13.66 6.79 -20.86
CA LYS A 174 -12.48 7.32 -21.55
C LYS A 174 -11.25 7.29 -20.66
N MET A 175 -11.41 7.69 -19.39
CA MET A 175 -10.33 7.67 -18.40
C MET A 175 -9.86 6.24 -18.12
N ASN A 176 -10.78 5.30 -17.89
CA ASN A 176 -10.44 3.91 -17.63
C ASN A 176 -9.73 3.26 -18.82
N THR A 177 -10.21 3.51 -20.05
CA THR A 177 -9.52 3.04 -21.27
C THR A 177 -8.08 3.53 -21.33
N GLU A 178 -7.85 4.79 -20.95
CA GLU A 178 -6.51 5.34 -20.95
C GLU A 178 -5.64 4.77 -19.82
N ILE A 179 -6.20 4.53 -18.64
CA ILE A 179 -5.50 3.85 -17.53
C ILE A 179 -5.00 2.48 -18.00
N TYR A 180 -5.86 1.66 -18.55
CA TYR A 180 -5.48 0.34 -19.08
C TYR A 180 -4.43 0.44 -20.20
N THR A 181 -4.56 1.43 -21.09
CA THR A 181 -3.56 1.68 -22.12
C THR A 181 -2.18 2.00 -21.55
N GLN A 182 -2.09 2.75 -20.44
CA GLN A 182 -0.81 3.06 -19.81
C GLN A 182 -0.21 1.85 -19.08
N ILE A 183 -1.05 1.00 -18.47
CA ILE A 183 -0.62 -0.27 -17.87
C ILE A 183 -0.06 -1.18 -18.98
N ASP A 184 -0.81 -1.41 -20.05
CA ASP A 184 -0.39 -2.22 -21.21
C ASP A 184 0.96 -1.78 -21.76
N LYS A 185 1.13 -0.49 -22.00
CA LYS A 185 2.41 0.06 -22.50
C LYS A 185 3.58 -0.20 -21.55
N LEU A 186 3.34 -0.17 -20.24
CA LEU A 186 4.39 -0.41 -19.25
C LEU A 186 4.72 -1.91 -19.13
N LEU A 187 3.75 -2.78 -19.37
CA LEU A 187 3.94 -4.23 -19.38
C LEU A 187 4.51 -4.74 -20.71
N ASP A 188 4.23 -4.06 -21.85
CA ASP A 188 4.64 -4.51 -23.17
C ASP A 188 6.09 -4.12 -23.51
N LYS A 189 6.53 -2.93 -23.11
CA LYS A 189 7.81 -2.35 -23.50
C LYS A 189 8.66 -1.88 -22.33
N PRO A 190 9.98 -2.12 -22.37
CA PRO A 190 10.91 -1.56 -21.39
C PRO A 190 10.77 -0.04 -21.30
N ILE A 191 10.93 0.48 -20.10
CA ILE A 191 10.90 1.92 -19.84
C ILE A 191 12.09 2.60 -20.56
N PRO A 192 11.90 3.75 -21.22
CA PRO A 192 13.02 4.54 -21.74
C PRO A 192 14.04 4.87 -20.64
N LYS A 193 15.33 4.71 -20.92
CA LYS A 193 16.39 4.96 -19.93
C LYS A 193 16.27 6.33 -19.25
N ALA A 194 15.98 7.38 -20.04
CA ALA A 194 15.82 8.74 -19.50
C ALA A 194 14.60 8.86 -18.54
N GLU A 195 13.54 8.06 -18.73
CA GLU A 195 12.40 8.00 -17.81
C GLU A 195 12.79 7.30 -16.51
N LEU A 196 13.48 6.16 -16.60
CA LEU A 196 13.96 5.43 -15.43
C LEU A 196 14.93 6.26 -14.59
N GLU A 197 15.84 7.01 -15.22
CA GLU A 197 16.78 7.91 -14.50
C GLU A 197 16.03 9.01 -13.71
N ARG A 198 14.97 9.59 -14.27
CA ARG A 198 14.15 10.57 -13.54
C ARG A 198 13.44 9.94 -12.32
N VAL A 199 12.88 8.74 -12.51
CA VAL A 199 12.23 7.98 -11.42
C VAL A 199 13.24 7.60 -10.34
N ARG A 200 14.42 7.12 -10.75
CA ARG A 200 15.54 6.81 -9.85
C ARG A 200 15.93 8.02 -9.00
N GLY A 201 16.17 9.16 -9.64
CA GLY A 201 16.49 10.41 -8.93
C GLY A 201 15.40 10.82 -7.93
N TYR A 202 14.13 10.72 -8.31
CA TYR A 202 13.00 11.00 -7.43
C TYR A 202 12.97 10.05 -6.22
N LEU A 203 13.05 8.75 -6.46
CA LEU A 203 12.99 7.73 -5.40
C LEU A 203 14.15 7.83 -4.42
N LEU A 204 15.36 7.95 -4.93
CA LEU A 204 16.56 8.12 -4.08
C LEU A 204 16.46 9.39 -3.24
N GLY A 205 16.03 10.51 -3.83
CA GLY A 205 15.79 11.75 -3.11
C GLY A 205 14.74 11.60 -2.00
N THR A 206 13.62 10.93 -2.30
CA THR A 206 12.54 10.69 -1.32
C THR A 206 13.02 9.77 -0.19
N LEU A 207 13.72 8.68 -0.51
CA LEU A 207 14.26 7.75 0.49
C LEU A 207 15.30 8.42 1.38
N MET A 208 16.14 9.30 0.86
CA MET A 208 17.10 10.04 1.67
C MET A 208 16.41 10.92 2.71
N THR A 209 15.24 11.49 2.41
CA THR A 209 14.47 12.25 3.40
C THR A 209 13.91 11.39 4.54
N SER A 210 13.76 10.08 4.34
CA SER A 210 13.34 9.13 5.39
C SER A 210 14.38 8.97 6.51
N PHE A 211 15.59 9.45 6.29
CA PHE A 211 16.67 9.46 7.28
C PHE A 211 17.00 10.86 7.80
N ASP A 212 16.27 11.88 7.34
CA ASP A 212 16.49 13.25 7.79
C ASP A 212 15.74 13.47 9.11
N GLY A 213 16.53 13.49 10.17
CA GLY A 213 16.05 13.68 11.54
C GLY A 213 15.53 12.40 12.22
N VAL A 214 15.54 12.45 13.54
CA VAL A 214 15.26 11.31 14.41
C VAL A 214 13.84 10.74 14.24
N TYR A 215 12.86 11.59 13.99
CA TYR A 215 11.46 11.16 13.83
C TYR A 215 11.24 10.36 12.55
N ASN A 216 11.84 10.79 11.44
CA ASN A 216 11.74 10.05 10.17
C ASN A 216 12.45 8.69 10.27
N CYS A 217 13.60 8.61 10.95
CA CYS A 217 14.27 7.34 11.23
C CYS A 217 13.37 6.40 12.06
N VAL A 218 12.69 6.92 13.10
CA VAL A 218 11.76 6.15 13.92
C VAL A 218 10.58 5.62 13.10
N GLU A 219 9.97 6.44 12.25
CA GLU A 219 8.87 6.02 11.40
C GLU A 219 9.31 4.96 10.39
N THR A 220 10.50 5.09 9.83
CA THR A 220 11.08 4.08 8.93
C THR A 220 11.32 2.75 9.67
N LEU A 221 11.90 2.81 10.87
CA LEU A 221 12.10 1.63 11.72
C LEU A 221 10.77 0.98 12.10
N ARG A 222 9.79 1.79 12.54
CA ARG A 222 8.45 1.31 12.90
C ARG A 222 7.78 0.58 11.72
N SER A 223 7.86 1.15 10.52
CA SER A 223 7.33 0.53 9.31
C SER A 223 8.00 -0.82 9.04
N CYS A 224 9.33 -0.90 9.11
CA CYS A 224 10.06 -2.15 8.94
C CYS A 224 9.61 -3.22 9.96
N LEU A 225 9.48 -2.86 11.25
CA LEU A 225 9.05 -3.79 12.30
C LEU A 225 7.61 -4.29 12.07
N ILE A 226 6.69 -3.41 11.68
CA ILE A 226 5.29 -3.78 11.41
C ILE A 226 5.19 -4.71 10.19
N GLU A 227 5.98 -4.46 9.15
CA GLU A 227 5.98 -5.24 7.92
C GLU A 227 6.87 -6.50 8.00
N GLY A 228 7.53 -6.71 9.14
CA GLY A 228 8.34 -7.90 9.41
C GLY A 228 9.63 -7.98 8.59
N VAL A 229 10.20 -6.82 8.22
CA VAL A 229 11.48 -6.73 7.50
C VAL A 229 12.56 -6.11 8.37
N ASP A 230 13.82 -6.47 8.11
CA ASP A 230 14.96 -5.86 8.76
C ASP A 230 15.14 -4.40 8.29
N PHE A 231 15.64 -3.53 9.17
CA PHE A 231 15.97 -2.15 8.82
C PHE A 231 17.01 -2.07 7.68
N ALA A 232 17.90 -3.06 7.57
CA ALA A 232 18.85 -3.19 6.46
C ALA A 232 18.14 -3.33 5.09
N SER A 233 16.89 -3.78 5.04
CA SER A 233 16.10 -3.85 3.79
C SER A 233 15.94 -2.49 3.12
N VAL A 234 15.97 -1.39 3.88
CA VAL A 234 15.91 -0.04 3.31
C VAL A 234 17.16 0.28 2.50
N GLN A 235 18.34 -0.13 3.00
CA GLN A 235 19.60 0.02 2.24
C GLN A 235 19.62 -0.88 1.00
N GLN A 236 19.05 -2.08 1.10
CA GLN A 236 18.91 -2.99 -0.03
C GLN A 236 18.01 -2.37 -1.11
N LEU A 237 16.87 -1.81 -0.73
CA LEU A 237 15.97 -1.08 -1.63
C LEU A 237 16.68 0.10 -2.31
N ILE A 238 17.44 0.92 -1.58
CA ILE A 238 18.22 2.02 -2.13
C ILE A 238 19.21 1.51 -3.20
N ASN A 239 19.97 0.46 -2.88
CA ASN A 239 20.93 -0.15 -3.79
C ASN A 239 20.23 -0.72 -5.03
N LYS A 240 19.08 -1.38 -4.84
CA LYS A 240 18.27 -1.94 -5.93
C LYS A 240 17.76 -0.83 -6.87
N ILE A 241 17.20 0.23 -6.33
CA ILE A 241 16.74 1.39 -7.15
C ILE A 241 17.89 1.99 -7.94
N ALA A 242 19.08 2.09 -7.35
CA ALA A 242 20.26 2.63 -8.05
C ALA A 242 20.70 1.77 -9.24
N THR A 243 20.42 0.48 -9.24
CA THR A 243 20.95 -0.49 -10.22
C THR A 243 19.90 -1.16 -11.10
N ILE A 244 18.60 -1.11 -10.74
CA ILE A 244 17.53 -1.80 -11.46
C ILE A 244 17.47 -1.38 -12.94
N GLU A 245 17.33 -2.36 -13.82
CA GLU A 245 17.25 -2.15 -15.26
C GLU A 245 15.79 -2.04 -15.76
N THR A 246 15.63 -1.39 -16.91
CA THR A 246 14.29 -1.11 -17.50
C THR A 246 13.49 -2.39 -17.78
N THR A 247 14.18 -3.44 -18.24
CA THR A 247 13.58 -4.76 -18.50
C THR A 247 13.11 -5.44 -17.22
N GLU A 248 13.89 -5.33 -16.16
CA GLU A 248 13.54 -5.93 -14.87
C GLU A 248 12.25 -5.31 -14.28
N VAL A 249 12.10 -3.98 -14.36
CA VAL A 249 10.86 -3.30 -13.91
C VAL A 249 9.66 -3.80 -14.70
N MET A 250 9.78 -3.93 -16.03
CA MET A 250 8.71 -4.45 -16.89
C MET A 250 8.37 -5.90 -16.53
N GLU A 251 9.36 -6.77 -16.38
CA GLU A 251 9.16 -8.18 -16.04
C GLU A 251 8.52 -8.37 -14.66
N THR A 252 8.94 -7.56 -13.70
CA THR A 252 8.31 -7.56 -12.36
C THR A 252 6.84 -7.17 -12.45
N GLY A 253 6.51 -6.13 -13.23
CA GLY A 253 5.12 -5.78 -13.51
C GLY A 253 4.34 -6.94 -14.12
N ARG A 254 4.89 -7.65 -15.11
CA ARG A 254 4.25 -8.82 -15.76
C ARG A 254 3.98 -9.98 -14.80
N ARG A 255 4.86 -10.22 -13.84
CA ARG A 255 4.66 -11.28 -12.84
C ARG A 255 3.55 -10.95 -11.84
N ASN A 256 3.36 -9.67 -11.54
CA ASN A 256 2.51 -9.23 -10.44
C ASN A 256 1.18 -8.58 -10.87
N LEU A 257 1.06 -8.15 -12.13
CA LEU A 257 -0.13 -7.50 -12.66
C LEU A 257 -0.67 -8.27 -13.87
N SER A 258 -1.85 -8.86 -13.70
CA SER A 258 -2.66 -9.40 -14.80
C SER A 258 -3.82 -8.44 -15.04
N ILE A 259 -3.88 -7.85 -16.24
CA ILE A 259 -4.93 -6.89 -16.61
C ILE A 259 -6.31 -7.53 -16.50
N ASP A 260 -6.45 -8.79 -16.88
CA ASP A 260 -7.72 -9.51 -16.84
C ASP A 260 -8.23 -9.75 -15.41
N ASN A 261 -7.34 -9.69 -14.42
CA ASN A 261 -7.64 -9.89 -13.01
C ASN A 261 -7.84 -8.57 -12.23
N LEU A 262 -7.66 -7.42 -12.89
CA LEU A 262 -7.88 -6.13 -12.24
C LEU A 262 -9.36 -5.93 -11.91
N ILE A 263 -9.64 -5.62 -10.66
CA ILE A 263 -10.98 -5.29 -10.17
C ILE A 263 -11.21 -3.79 -10.33
N GLU A 264 -12.29 -3.43 -11.02
CA GLU A 264 -12.70 -2.05 -11.26
C GLU A 264 -13.93 -1.69 -10.42
N VAL A 265 -13.81 -0.66 -9.59
CA VAL A 265 -14.89 -0.11 -8.76
C VAL A 265 -15.12 1.35 -9.15
N VAL A 266 -16.33 1.66 -9.60
CA VAL A 266 -16.76 3.03 -9.94
C VAL A 266 -17.97 3.38 -9.09
N ILE A 267 -17.88 4.49 -8.35
CA ILE A 267 -18.96 5.02 -7.52
C ILE A 267 -19.12 6.51 -7.83
N GLY A 268 -20.32 6.88 -8.22
CA GLY A 268 -20.68 8.28 -8.52
C GLY A 268 -22.08 8.63 -8.03
#